data_1f3893e38ae6e2e714dd951b46b12f92
#
_entry.id   1f3893e38ae6e2e714dd951b46b12f92
#
_cell.length_a   1.000
_cell.length_b   1.000
_cell.length_c   1.000
_cell.angle_alpha   90.00
_cell.angle_beta   90.00
_cell.angle_gamma   90.00
#
_symmetry.space_group_name_H-M   'P 1'
#
loop_
_entity.id
_entity.type
_entity.pdbx_description
1 polymer ?
#
loop_
_entity_poly.entity_id
_entity_poly.type
_entity_poly.pdbx_seq_one_letter_code
_entity_poly.pdbx_strand_id
1 'polypeptide(L)'
;MASRRILVVEDEAVLIRILGDALRGAGYEVYIAVNGVEGLAEFHRVHPDLVVADVMMPDMDGMSMVREIRKTNRACEVLFLSARSSVEDVCEGFKSGGNDYLRKPFALSELLARVAALLARHPDEVEASGIVTIGEYRLDSNLWTLTHNGTTRRLTARESAVLTMLASNVGEIVPSEGLLKEIWGDDSYYNLRSLNVFISRLRGYLEDDPRVEIQSMRGVGYRLILK
;
A
#
# COMPACT_ATOMS: atom_id res chain seq x y z
N MET A 1 -19.25 -7.58 -12.98
CA MET A 1 -17.87 -7.13 -12.67
C MET A 1 -17.03 -8.38 -12.40
N ALA A 2 -15.78 -8.44 -12.84
CA ALA A 2 -14.90 -9.56 -12.51
C ALA A 2 -14.66 -9.56 -10.99
N SER A 3 -14.67 -10.73 -10.36
CA SER A 3 -14.36 -10.88 -8.93
C SER A 3 -12.89 -10.52 -8.69
N ARG A 4 -12.58 -9.74 -7.64
CA ARG A 4 -11.20 -9.41 -7.25
C ARG A 4 -10.49 -10.64 -6.72
N ARG A 5 -9.25 -10.85 -7.17
CA ARG A 5 -8.42 -11.98 -6.81
C ARG A 5 -7.52 -11.64 -5.64
N ILE A 6 -7.61 -12.43 -4.58
CA ILE A 6 -6.78 -12.29 -3.39
C ILE A 6 -5.92 -13.53 -3.21
N LEU A 7 -4.63 -13.36 -3.04
CA LEU A 7 -3.71 -14.42 -2.65
C LEU A 7 -3.44 -14.32 -1.14
N VAL A 8 -3.79 -15.39 -0.41
CA VAL A 8 -3.48 -15.55 1.02
C VAL A 8 -2.24 -16.43 1.14
N VAL A 9 -1.20 -15.94 1.81
CA VAL A 9 0.05 -16.66 2.07
C VAL A 9 0.26 -16.73 3.57
N GLU A 10 0.11 -17.93 4.14
CA GLU A 10 0.08 -18.19 5.59
C GLU A 10 0.45 -19.66 5.81
N ASP A 11 1.22 -20.01 6.82
CA ASP A 11 1.63 -21.39 7.09
C ASP A 11 0.71 -22.11 8.08
N GLU A 12 -0.11 -21.37 8.85
CA GLU A 12 -1.05 -21.94 9.81
C GLU A 12 -2.36 -22.38 9.13
N ALA A 13 -2.56 -23.69 8.96
CA ALA A 13 -3.70 -24.26 8.23
C ALA A 13 -5.09 -23.82 8.77
N VAL A 14 -5.21 -23.57 10.08
CA VAL A 14 -6.46 -23.09 10.68
C VAL A 14 -6.74 -21.67 10.26
N LEU A 15 -5.72 -20.80 10.29
CA LEU A 15 -5.84 -19.40 9.91
C LEU A 15 -6.10 -19.25 8.41
N ILE A 16 -5.43 -20.04 7.56
CA ILE A 16 -5.70 -20.12 6.12
C ILE A 16 -7.19 -20.34 5.84
N ARG A 17 -7.78 -21.35 6.52
CA ARG A 17 -9.20 -21.67 6.33
C ARG A 17 -10.10 -20.51 6.76
N ILE A 18 -9.85 -19.95 7.94
CA ILE A 18 -10.64 -18.83 8.47
C ILE A 18 -10.58 -17.62 7.53
N LEU A 19 -9.37 -17.24 7.08
CA LEU A 19 -9.17 -16.13 6.15
C LEU A 19 -9.83 -16.41 4.79
N GLY A 20 -9.62 -17.62 4.26
CA GLY A 20 -10.18 -18.02 2.98
C GLY A 20 -11.71 -17.99 2.99
N ASP A 21 -12.34 -18.53 4.03
CA ASP A 21 -13.80 -18.56 4.15
C ASP A 21 -14.38 -17.13 4.33
N ALA A 22 -13.72 -16.29 5.15
CA ALA A 22 -14.16 -14.92 5.36
C ALA A 22 -14.06 -14.07 4.06
N LEU A 23 -12.96 -14.19 3.33
CA LEU A 23 -12.74 -13.44 2.08
C LEU A 23 -13.66 -13.94 0.96
N ARG A 24 -13.86 -15.26 0.82
CA ARG A 24 -14.84 -15.80 -0.14
C ARG A 24 -16.26 -15.38 0.22
N GLY A 25 -16.62 -15.40 1.52
CA GLY A 25 -17.91 -14.90 2.00
C GLY A 25 -18.15 -13.41 1.70
N ALA A 26 -17.08 -12.62 1.57
CA ALA A 26 -17.12 -11.22 1.14
C ALA A 26 -17.14 -11.04 -0.39
N GLY A 27 -17.17 -12.14 -1.17
CA GLY A 27 -17.30 -12.10 -2.64
C GLY A 27 -15.98 -12.05 -3.42
N TYR A 28 -14.83 -12.28 -2.76
CA TYR A 28 -13.53 -12.33 -3.42
C TYR A 28 -13.19 -13.72 -3.95
N GLU A 29 -12.41 -13.79 -5.02
CA GLU A 29 -11.78 -15.01 -5.50
C GLU A 29 -10.48 -15.23 -4.74
N VAL A 30 -10.35 -16.36 -3.99
CA VAL A 30 -9.25 -16.57 -3.05
C VAL A 30 -8.37 -17.72 -3.45
N TYR A 31 -7.09 -17.43 -3.60
CA TYR A 31 -5.99 -18.36 -3.81
C TYR A 31 -5.17 -18.47 -2.52
N ILE A 32 -4.51 -19.60 -2.33
CA ILE A 32 -3.82 -19.93 -1.07
C ILE A 32 -2.42 -20.46 -1.38
N ALA A 33 -1.45 -20.06 -0.57
CA ALA A 33 -0.12 -20.63 -0.52
C ALA A 33 0.33 -20.77 0.94
N VAL A 34 1.17 -21.76 1.26
CA VAL A 34 1.54 -22.10 2.64
C VAL A 34 2.93 -21.57 3.04
N ASN A 35 3.67 -20.97 2.15
CA ASN A 35 4.95 -20.28 2.40
C ASN A 35 5.24 -19.26 1.30
N GLY A 36 6.30 -18.46 1.47
CA GLY A 36 6.64 -17.42 0.51
C GLY A 36 7.11 -17.93 -0.85
N VAL A 37 7.70 -19.13 -0.94
CA VAL A 37 8.14 -19.72 -2.22
C VAL A 37 6.92 -20.08 -3.07
N GLU A 38 5.97 -20.79 -2.47
CA GLU A 38 4.70 -21.13 -3.11
C GLU A 38 3.89 -19.87 -3.43
N GLY A 39 3.87 -18.90 -2.48
CA GLY A 39 3.23 -17.60 -2.67
C GLY A 39 3.76 -16.83 -3.87
N LEU A 40 5.06 -16.82 -4.10
CA LEU A 40 5.67 -16.18 -5.26
C LEU A 40 5.28 -16.89 -6.57
N ALA A 41 5.25 -18.22 -6.59
CA ALA A 41 4.81 -19.01 -7.75
C ALA A 41 3.34 -18.75 -8.08
N GLU A 42 2.45 -18.78 -7.05
CA GLU A 42 1.03 -18.49 -7.21
C GLU A 42 0.78 -17.04 -7.63
N PHE A 43 1.55 -16.08 -7.12
CA PHE A 43 1.48 -14.68 -7.54
C PHE A 43 1.66 -14.53 -9.06
N HIS A 44 2.68 -15.17 -9.61
CA HIS A 44 2.94 -15.13 -11.06
C HIS A 44 1.90 -15.88 -11.88
N ARG A 45 1.27 -16.91 -11.32
CA ARG A 45 0.22 -17.69 -12.01
C ARG A 45 -1.12 -16.96 -12.06
N VAL A 46 -1.55 -16.35 -10.93
CA VAL A 46 -2.91 -15.83 -10.77
C VAL A 46 -3.01 -14.32 -10.97
N HIS A 47 -1.90 -13.59 -10.88
CA HIS A 47 -1.87 -12.14 -10.94
C HIS A 47 -2.91 -11.51 -10.01
N PRO A 48 -2.79 -11.66 -8.67
CA PRO A 48 -3.79 -11.18 -7.73
C PRO A 48 -3.84 -9.65 -7.68
N ASP A 49 -5.00 -9.12 -7.31
CA ASP A 49 -5.19 -7.69 -7.04
C ASP A 49 -4.62 -7.31 -5.66
N LEU A 50 -4.65 -8.25 -4.72
CA LEU A 50 -4.14 -8.08 -3.36
C LEU A 50 -3.49 -9.37 -2.85
N VAL A 51 -2.39 -9.21 -2.11
CA VAL A 51 -1.75 -10.28 -1.35
C VAL A 51 -1.94 -10.02 0.13
N VAL A 52 -2.46 -11.00 0.86
CA VAL A 52 -2.49 -11.04 2.33
C VAL A 52 -1.42 -12.04 2.76
N ALA A 53 -0.34 -11.57 3.39
CA ALA A 53 0.83 -12.40 3.68
C ALA A 53 1.21 -12.36 5.15
N ASP A 54 1.39 -13.53 5.78
CA ASP A 54 2.11 -13.57 7.05
C ASP A 54 3.56 -13.12 6.86
N VAL A 55 4.05 -12.36 7.81
CA VAL A 55 5.46 -11.96 7.85
C VAL A 55 6.37 -13.14 8.16
N MET A 56 5.96 -14.02 9.08
CA MET A 56 6.80 -15.10 9.57
C MET A 56 6.34 -16.46 9.04
N MET A 57 7.04 -16.96 8.03
CA MET A 57 6.76 -18.27 7.43
C MET A 57 8.07 -19.04 7.21
N PRO A 58 8.02 -20.38 7.15
CA PRO A 58 9.18 -21.20 6.79
C PRO A 58 9.63 -20.95 5.34
N ASP A 59 10.84 -21.37 5.01
CA ASP A 59 11.52 -21.33 3.71
C ASP A 59 11.76 -19.90 3.20
N MET A 60 10.72 -19.14 2.94
CA MET A 60 10.76 -17.74 2.54
C MET A 60 9.72 -16.95 3.35
N ASP A 61 10.18 -15.95 4.10
CA ASP A 61 9.32 -15.04 4.85
C ASP A 61 8.51 -14.11 3.92
N GLY A 62 7.41 -13.57 4.44
CA GLY A 62 6.50 -12.73 3.66
C GLY A 62 7.15 -11.44 3.15
N MET A 63 8.06 -10.84 3.92
CA MET A 63 8.75 -9.62 3.48
C MET A 63 9.72 -9.89 2.34
N SER A 64 10.42 -11.03 2.38
CA SER A 64 11.31 -11.47 1.29
C SER A 64 10.52 -11.76 0.03
N MET A 65 9.40 -12.48 0.15
CA MET A 65 8.48 -12.71 -0.97
C MET A 65 8.01 -11.40 -1.60
N VAL A 66 7.58 -10.44 -0.79
CA VAL A 66 7.09 -9.15 -1.30
C VAL A 66 8.21 -8.35 -1.96
N ARG A 67 9.45 -8.38 -1.45
CA ARG A 67 10.61 -7.77 -2.13
C ARG A 67 10.80 -8.34 -3.55
N GLU A 68 10.64 -9.65 -3.73
CA GLU A 68 10.73 -10.28 -5.06
C GLU A 68 9.55 -9.83 -5.95
N ILE A 69 8.32 -9.86 -5.46
CA ILE A 69 7.14 -9.36 -6.18
C ILE A 69 7.37 -7.91 -6.66
N ARG A 70 7.92 -7.05 -5.82
CA ARG A 70 8.13 -5.63 -6.13
C ARG A 70 9.17 -5.36 -7.23
N LYS A 71 10.02 -6.32 -7.56
CA LYS A 71 10.93 -6.22 -8.71
C LYS A 71 10.17 -6.23 -10.05
N THR A 72 9.03 -6.92 -10.12
CA THR A 72 8.23 -7.10 -11.34
C THR A 72 6.87 -6.42 -11.29
N ASN A 73 6.28 -6.29 -10.10
CA ASN A 73 4.95 -5.71 -9.92
C ASN A 73 4.92 -4.78 -8.70
N ARG A 74 4.71 -3.49 -8.94
CA ARG A 74 4.57 -2.47 -7.90
C ARG A 74 3.11 -2.11 -7.60
N ALA A 75 2.17 -2.55 -8.44
CA ALA A 75 0.77 -2.14 -8.36
C ALA A 75 -0.09 -3.04 -7.46
N CYS A 76 0.26 -4.32 -7.32
CA CYS A 76 -0.49 -5.23 -6.46
C CYS A 76 -0.45 -4.73 -5.00
N GLU A 77 -1.61 -4.62 -4.38
CA GLU A 77 -1.69 -4.25 -2.97
C GLU A 77 -1.20 -5.41 -2.07
N VAL A 78 -0.56 -5.06 -0.96
CA VAL A 78 -0.05 -6.05 0.01
C VAL A 78 -0.45 -5.67 1.42
N LEU A 79 -1.17 -6.56 2.10
CA LEU A 79 -1.49 -6.49 3.52
C LEU A 79 -0.64 -7.53 4.26
N PHE A 80 0.24 -7.08 5.15
CA PHE A 80 0.96 -7.99 6.03
C PHE A 80 0.14 -8.36 7.26
N LEU A 81 0.19 -9.63 7.64
CA LEU A 81 -0.26 -10.15 8.93
C LEU A 81 0.98 -10.44 9.77
N SER A 82 1.01 -10.08 11.06
CA SER A 82 2.17 -10.40 11.89
C SER A 82 1.88 -10.42 13.39
N ALA A 83 2.49 -11.36 14.08
CA ALA A 83 2.61 -11.34 15.54
C ALA A 83 3.66 -10.32 16.04
N ARG A 84 4.60 -9.91 15.16
CA ARG A 84 5.59 -8.90 15.50
C ARG A 84 4.93 -7.52 15.59
N SER A 85 5.24 -6.82 16.65
CA SER A 85 4.63 -5.52 16.98
C SER A 85 5.65 -4.43 17.25
N SER A 86 6.95 -4.69 17.02
CA SER A 86 7.93 -3.64 17.16
C SER A 86 7.77 -2.62 16.02
N VAL A 87 8.14 -1.40 16.32
CA VAL A 87 8.12 -0.30 15.35
C VAL A 87 9.03 -0.61 14.17
N GLU A 88 10.16 -1.24 14.46
CA GLU A 88 11.17 -1.64 13.48
C GLU A 88 10.59 -2.66 12.49
N ASP A 89 9.86 -3.68 12.97
CA ASP A 89 9.24 -4.71 12.13
C ASP A 89 8.20 -4.12 11.19
N VAL A 90 7.35 -3.22 11.69
CA VAL A 90 6.34 -2.53 10.87
C VAL A 90 7.00 -1.66 9.79
N CYS A 91 8.03 -0.89 10.17
CA CYS A 91 8.79 -0.07 9.23
C CYS A 91 9.48 -0.93 8.16
N GLU A 92 10.02 -2.12 8.54
CA GLU A 92 10.63 -3.04 7.61
C GLU A 92 9.60 -3.64 6.64
N GLY A 93 8.42 -4.03 7.12
CA GLY A 93 7.31 -4.48 6.29
C GLY A 93 6.91 -3.44 5.24
N PHE A 94 6.78 -2.17 5.63
CA PHE A 94 6.53 -1.12 4.65
C PHE A 94 7.73 -0.92 3.71
N LYS A 95 8.98 -0.91 4.19
CA LYS A 95 10.16 -0.81 3.33
C LYS A 95 10.26 -1.95 2.32
N SER A 96 9.82 -3.16 2.68
CA SER A 96 9.80 -4.30 1.77
C SER A 96 8.78 -4.16 0.63
N GLY A 97 7.84 -3.22 0.73
CA GLY A 97 6.85 -2.96 -0.30
C GLY A 97 5.39 -3.16 0.13
N GLY A 98 5.14 -3.44 1.41
CA GLY A 98 3.77 -3.53 1.95
C GLY A 98 3.01 -2.22 1.86
N ASN A 99 1.69 -2.33 1.75
CA ASN A 99 0.75 -1.21 1.70
C ASN A 99 0.03 -1.02 3.03
N ASP A 100 -0.21 -2.13 3.74
CA ASP A 100 -0.80 -2.11 5.06
C ASP A 100 -0.23 -3.23 5.95
N TYR A 101 -0.50 -3.13 7.26
CA TYR A 101 0.03 -4.05 8.26
C TYR A 101 -1.03 -4.30 9.32
N LEU A 102 -1.41 -5.56 9.54
CA LEU A 102 -2.41 -5.98 10.51
C LEU A 102 -1.78 -6.87 11.56
N ARG A 103 -1.88 -6.46 12.81
CA ARG A 103 -1.28 -7.18 13.93
C ARG A 103 -2.14 -8.36 14.38
N LYS A 104 -1.53 -9.53 14.55
CA LYS A 104 -2.13 -10.70 15.23
C LYS A 104 -2.08 -10.52 16.76
N PRO A 105 -3.16 -10.82 17.53
CA PRO A 105 -4.47 -11.26 17.03
C PRO A 105 -5.32 -10.08 16.54
N PHE A 106 -6.16 -10.31 15.53
CA PHE A 106 -7.04 -9.33 14.92
C PHE A 106 -8.48 -9.86 14.79
N ALA A 107 -9.44 -8.94 14.65
CA ALA A 107 -10.80 -9.27 14.30
C ALA A 107 -10.94 -9.49 12.78
N LEU A 108 -11.74 -10.47 12.35
CA LEU A 108 -12.02 -10.67 10.92
C LEU A 108 -12.68 -9.46 10.26
N SER A 109 -13.50 -8.72 11.00
CA SER A 109 -14.09 -7.46 10.52
C SER A 109 -13.04 -6.40 10.22
N GLU A 110 -11.96 -6.33 11.00
CA GLU A 110 -10.84 -5.41 10.74
C GLU A 110 -10.07 -5.82 9.48
N LEU A 111 -9.77 -7.12 9.32
CA LEU A 111 -9.15 -7.64 8.10
C LEU A 111 -9.98 -7.27 6.87
N LEU A 112 -11.29 -7.57 6.88
CA LEU A 112 -12.19 -7.32 5.76
C LEU A 112 -12.29 -5.82 5.44
N ALA A 113 -12.35 -4.96 6.45
CA ALA A 113 -12.36 -3.51 6.26
C ALA A 113 -11.08 -3.01 5.59
N ARG A 114 -9.89 -3.50 6.01
CA ARG A 114 -8.60 -3.14 5.41
C ARG A 114 -8.47 -3.65 3.98
N VAL A 115 -8.89 -4.89 3.71
CA VAL A 115 -8.93 -5.47 2.37
C VAL A 115 -9.83 -4.65 1.45
N ALA A 116 -11.05 -4.31 1.91
CA ALA A 116 -11.96 -3.46 1.15
C ALA A 116 -11.35 -2.08 0.87
N ALA A 117 -10.72 -1.44 1.85
CA ALA A 117 -10.07 -0.15 1.67
C ALA A 117 -8.90 -0.18 0.69
N LEU A 118 -8.10 -1.27 0.67
CA LEU A 118 -7.01 -1.46 -0.28
C LEU A 118 -7.53 -1.70 -1.71
N LEU A 119 -8.67 -2.38 -1.87
CA LEU A 119 -9.27 -2.72 -3.16
C LEU A 119 -10.30 -1.71 -3.65
N ALA A 120 -10.83 -0.83 -2.79
CA ALA A 120 -11.92 0.10 -3.12
C ALA A 120 -11.53 1.16 -4.17
N ARG A 121 -10.25 1.37 -4.42
CA ARG A 121 -9.77 2.38 -5.38
C ARG A 121 -9.33 1.72 -6.67
N HIS A 122 -10.31 1.48 -7.56
CA HIS A 122 -10.03 1.15 -8.96
C HIS A 122 -10.58 2.22 -9.91
N PRO A 123 -9.89 2.42 -11.04
CA PRO A 123 -10.17 3.53 -11.97
C PRO A 123 -11.47 3.44 -12.76
N ASP A 124 -12.41 2.57 -12.40
CA ASP A 124 -13.68 2.42 -13.13
C ASP A 124 -14.72 3.52 -12.83
N GLU A 125 -14.46 4.40 -11.85
CA GLU A 125 -15.25 5.62 -11.63
C GLU A 125 -14.44 6.85 -12.06
N VAL A 126 -14.38 7.07 -13.36
CA VAL A 126 -13.80 8.27 -13.98
C VAL A 126 -14.72 9.46 -13.77
N GLU A 127 -14.60 10.17 -12.67
CA GLU A 127 -14.97 11.58 -12.65
C GLU A 127 -13.81 12.44 -13.13
N ALA A 128 -14.13 13.47 -13.87
CA ALA A 128 -13.22 14.30 -14.66
C ALA A 128 -12.02 14.85 -13.87
N SER A 129 -10.82 14.71 -14.45
CA SER A 129 -9.54 15.33 -14.08
C SER A 129 -8.88 14.91 -12.77
N GLY A 130 -8.57 13.61 -12.59
CA GLY A 130 -7.61 13.15 -11.57
C GLY A 130 -6.14 13.48 -11.89
N ILE A 131 -5.89 14.41 -12.84
CA ILE A 131 -4.54 14.79 -13.26
C ILE A 131 -4.10 16.04 -12.54
N VAL A 132 -3.00 15.94 -11.78
CA VAL A 132 -2.38 17.07 -11.08
C VAL A 132 -0.94 17.22 -11.56
N THR A 133 -0.55 18.47 -11.90
CA THR A 133 0.83 18.79 -12.26
C THR A 133 1.60 19.23 -11.01
N ILE A 134 2.79 18.65 -10.79
CA ILE A 134 3.67 18.94 -9.66
C ILE A 134 5.06 19.23 -10.22
N GLY A 135 5.40 20.49 -10.44
CA GLY A 135 6.61 20.85 -11.18
C GLY A 135 6.58 20.25 -12.59
N GLU A 136 7.57 19.42 -12.94
CA GLU A 136 7.62 18.69 -14.21
C GLU A 136 6.93 17.32 -14.16
N TYR A 137 6.39 16.93 -13.00
CA TYR A 137 5.65 15.68 -12.84
C TYR A 137 4.18 15.85 -13.19
N ARG A 138 3.61 14.80 -13.78
CA ARG A 138 2.18 14.62 -14.00
C ARG A 138 1.69 13.43 -13.19
N LEU A 139 0.95 13.70 -12.13
CA LEU A 139 0.27 12.71 -11.33
C LEU A 139 -1.12 12.43 -11.92
N ASP A 140 -1.40 11.19 -12.25
CA ASP A 140 -2.75 10.73 -12.57
C ASP A 140 -3.23 9.87 -11.37
N SER A 141 -4.13 10.44 -10.57
CA SER A 141 -4.65 9.79 -9.37
C SER A 141 -5.63 8.67 -9.67
N ASN A 142 -6.23 8.66 -10.86
CA ASN A 142 -7.14 7.60 -11.30
C ASN A 142 -6.36 6.36 -11.76
N LEU A 143 -5.28 6.57 -12.51
CA LEU A 143 -4.41 5.50 -13.00
C LEU A 143 -3.27 5.15 -12.02
N TRP A 144 -3.14 5.91 -10.92
CA TRP A 144 -2.03 5.80 -9.96
C TRP A 144 -0.66 5.86 -10.63
N THR A 145 -0.50 6.82 -11.52
CA THR A 145 0.75 6.98 -12.26
C THR A 145 1.37 8.35 -12.03
N LEU A 146 2.69 8.36 -11.92
CA LEU A 146 3.51 9.56 -11.87
C LEU A 146 4.42 9.57 -13.09
N THR A 147 4.26 10.55 -13.96
CA THR A 147 5.02 10.67 -15.21
C THR A 147 5.95 11.87 -15.13
N HIS A 148 7.22 11.69 -15.50
CA HIS A 148 8.25 12.71 -15.60
C HIS A 148 9.11 12.45 -16.84
N ASN A 149 9.30 13.45 -17.69
CA ASN A 149 10.12 13.37 -18.91
C ASN A 149 9.84 12.12 -19.77
N GLY A 150 8.56 11.77 -19.96
CA GLY A 150 8.15 10.60 -20.74
C GLY A 150 8.27 9.25 -20.02
N THR A 151 8.89 9.21 -18.85
CA THR A 151 8.97 8.00 -18.01
C THR A 151 7.78 7.96 -17.06
N THR A 152 7.03 6.87 -17.09
CA THR A 152 5.87 6.67 -16.22
C THR A 152 6.18 5.64 -15.14
N ARG A 153 5.99 6.03 -13.89
CA ARG A 153 6.07 5.17 -12.71
C ARG A 153 4.68 4.86 -12.20
N ARG A 154 4.39 3.59 -11.96
CA ARG A 154 3.17 3.19 -11.29
C ARG A 154 3.34 3.31 -9.77
N LEU A 155 2.36 3.95 -9.12
CA LEU A 155 2.27 4.11 -7.68
C LEU A 155 1.34 3.03 -7.09
N THR A 156 1.43 2.81 -5.79
CA THR A 156 0.37 2.11 -5.04
C THR A 156 -0.78 3.09 -4.75
N ALA A 157 -1.97 2.56 -4.42
CA ALA A 157 -3.12 3.39 -4.08
C ALA A 157 -2.81 4.41 -2.98
N ARG A 158 -2.09 3.99 -1.93
CA ARG A 158 -1.70 4.88 -0.83
C ARG A 158 -0.65 5.91 -1.20
N GLU A 159 0.36 5.55 -1.98
CA GLU A 159 1.33 6.52 -2.51
C GLU A 159 0.63 7.59 -3.34
N SER A 160 -0.29 7.18 -4.22
CA SER A 160 -1.11 8.10 -5.01
C SER A 160 -1.97 9.00 -4.12
N ALA A 161 -2.67 8.44 -3.13
CA ALA A 161 -3.52 9.20 -2.23
C ALA A 161 -2.75 10.24 -1.41
N VAL A 162 -1.60 9.85 -0.81
CA VAL A 162 -0.73 10.78 -0.07
C VAL A 162 -0.24 11.90 -0.97
N LEU A 163 0.26 11.56 -2.16
CA LEU A 163 0.78 12.56 -3.09
C LEU A 163 -0.32 13.48 -3.61
N THR A 164 -1.52 12.97 -3.89
CA THR A 164 -2.69 13.76 -4.31
C THR A 164 -3.08 14.77 -3.23
N MET A 165 -3.18 14.35 -1.95
CA MET A 165 -3.51 15.28 -0.85
C MET A 165 -2.47 16.38 -0.70
N LEU A 166 -1.18 16.06 -0.81
CA LEU A 166 -0.11 17.05 -0.75
C LEU A 166 -0.15 18.00 -1.97
N ALA A 167 -0.41 17.46 -3.16
CA ALA A 167 -0.47 18.24 -4.41
C ALA A 167 -1.70 19.14 -4.51
N SER A 168 -2.82 18.75 -3.87
CA SER A 168 -4.01 19.60 -3.76
C SER A 168 -3.82 20.75 -2.78
N ASN A 169 -2.75 20.76 -1.96
CA ASN A 169 -2.45 21.75 -0.93
C ASN A 169 -1.00 22.26 -1.06
N VAL A 170 -0.54 22.53 -2.30
CA VAL A 170 0.82 23.03 -2.54
C VAL A 170 1.08 24.31 -1.75
N GLY A 171 2.19 24.36 -1.00
CA GLY A 171 2.57 25.47 -0.16
C GLY A 171 1.95 25.47 1.24
N GLU A 172 0.91 24.69 1.47
CA GLU A 172 0.24 24.58 2.76
C GLU A 172 0.70 23.35 3.57
N ILE A 173 0.53 23.41 4.88
CA ILE A 173 0.83 22.28 5.76
C ILE A 173 -0.37 21.35 5.77
N VAL A 174 -0.20 20.11 5.32
CA VAL A 174 -1.19 19.05 5.49
C VAL A 174 -0.88 18.32 6.80
N PRO A 175 -1.77 18.38 7.80
CA PRO A 175 -1.57 17.72 9.09
C PRO A 175 -1.45 16.20 8.95
N SER A 176 -0.51 15.59 9.68
CA SER A 176 -0.36 14.11 9.68
C SER A 176 -1.64 13.39 10.08
N GLU A 177 -2.36 13.92 11.07
CA GLU A 177 -3.64 13.37 11.52
C GLU A 177 -4.68 13.33 10.40
N GLY A 178 -4.78 14.39 9.59
CA GLY A 178 -5.69 14.45 8.44
C GLY A 178 -5.33 13.41 7.37
N LEU A 179 -4.02 13.29 7.03
CA LEU A 179 -3.53 12.25 6.10
C LEU A 179 -3.85 10.84 6.61
N LEU A 180 -3.66 10.60 7.91
CA LEU A 180 -3.87 9.29 8.50
C LEU A 180 -5.35 8.91 8.52
N LYS A 181 -6.22 9.80 8.96
CA LYS A 181 -7.68 9.56 9.00
C LYS A 181 -8.26 9.32 7.62
N GLU A 182 -7.86 10.12 6.63
CA GLU A 182 -8.36 10.02 5.26
C GLU A 182 -7.89 8.73 4.56
N ILE A 183 -6.61 8.32 4.76
CA ILE A 183 -6.00 7.27 3.97
C ILE A 183 -6.00 5.92 4.70
N TRP A 184 -5.90 5.91 6.04
CA TRP A 184 -5.87 4.70 6.88
C TRP A 184 -7.11 4.50 7.73
N GLY A 185 -7.96 5.53 7.86
CA GLY A 185 -9.17 5.49 8.69
C GLY A 185 -8.94 5.79 10.16
N ASP A 186 -7.69 5.78 10.64
CA ASP A 186 -7.32 6.13 12.00
C ASP A 186 -5.92 6.77 12.04
N ASP A 187 -5.62 7.49 13.13
CA ASP A 187 -4.37 8.19 13.38
C ASP A 187 -3.44 7.44 14.34
N SER A 188 -3.53 6.10 14.39
CA SER A 188 -2.73 5.28 15.27
C SER A 188 -1.22 5.50 15.07
N TYR A 189 -0.45 5.26 16.12
CA TYR A 189 1.02 5.39 16.10
C TYR A 189 1.67 4.54 14.97
N TYR A 190 1.10 3.38 14.67
CA TYR A 190 1.59 2.51 13.59
C TYR A 190 1.37 3.12 12.20
N ASN A 191 0.20 3.73 11.99
CA ASN A 191 -0.12 4.40 10.74
C ASN A 191 0.76 5.63 10.52
N LEU A 192 1.13 6.36 11.58
CA LEU A 192 2.10 7.46 11.50
C LEU A 192 3.48 6.99 11.01
N ARG A 193 3.95 5.82 11.48
CA ARG A 193 5.21 5.23 10.99
C ARG A 193 5.12 4.82 9.52
N SER A 194 3.98 4.26 9.12
CA SER A 194 3.71 3.95 7.73
C SER A 194 3.78 5.20 6.86
N LEU A 195 3.11 6.28 7.26
CA LEU A 195 3.12 7.57 6.55
C LEU A 195 4.54 8.08 6.33
N ASN A 196 5.43 8.00 7.34
CA ASN A 196 6.83 8.39 7.19
C ASN A 196 7.57 7.60 6.08
N VAL A 197 7.27 6.30 5.95
CA VAL A 197 7.87 5.46 4.89
C VAL A 197 7.33 5.88 3.52
N PHE A 198 6.03 6.14 3.39
CA PHE A 198 5.45 6.63 2.13
C PHE A 198 6.02 7.99 1.73
N ILE A 199 6.15 8.93 2.67
CA ILE A 199 6.81 10.22 2.42
C ILE A 199 8.25 10.04 1.95
N SER A 200 9.02 9.14 2.56
CA SER A 200 10.40 8.86 2.14
C SER A 200 10.48 8.33 0.71
N ARG A 201 9.57 7.43 0.33
CA ARG A 201 9.49 6.91 -1.04
C ARG A 201 9.10 8.00 -2.04
N LEU A 202 8.07 8.78 -1.72
CA LEU A 202 7.61 9.86 -2.58
C LEU A 202 8.72 10.90 -2.82
N ARG A 203 9.54 11.21 -1.80
CA ARG A 203 10.73 12.05 -2.00
C ARG A 203 11.68 11.46 -3.03
N GLY A 204 11.97 10.15 -2.95
CA GLY A 204 12.81 9.48 -3.94
C GLY A 204 12.16 9.41 -5.33
N TYR A 205 10.83 9.49 -5.45
CA TYR A 205 10.16 9.52 -6.76
C TYR A 205 10.17 10.92 -7.39
N LEU A 206 10.33 11.96 -6.57
CA LEU A 206 10.29 13.36 -6.98
C LEU A 206 11.70 14.00 -7.07
N GLU A 207 12.78 13.23 -6.89
CA GLU A 207 14.16 13.74 -6.81
C GLU A 207 14.69 14.29 -8.14
N ASP A 208 14.10 13.88 -9.28
CA ASP A 208 14.55 14.32 -10.61
C ASP A 208 14.16 15.77 -10.94
N ASP A 209 13.20 16.39 -10.22
CA ASP A 209 12.90 17.82 -10.29
C ASP A 209 13.27 18.53 -8.98
N PRO A 210 14.42 19.21 -8.89
CA PRO A 210 14.90 19.86 -7.66
C PRO A 210 14.01 21.00 -7.17
N ARG A 211 13.04 21.45 -7.97
CA ARG A 211 12.06 22.46 -7.55
C ARG A 211 10.96 21.87 -6.69
N VAL A 212 10.73 20.55 -6.78
CA VAL A 212 9.69 19.85 -6.03
C VAL A 212 10.27 19.30 -4.73
N GLU A 213 9.72 19.70 -3.60
CA GLU A 213 10.19 19.23 -2.29
C GLU A 213 9.03 18.93 -1.34
N ILE A 214 9.07 17.75 -0.67
CA ILE A 214 8.18 17.44 0.45
C ILE A 214 8.93 17.75 1.75
N GLN A 215 8.52 18.79 2.44
CA GLN A 215 9.08 19.19 3.74
C GLN A 215 8.33 18.52 4.90
N SER A 216 9.08 18.13 5.94
CA SER A 216 8.50 17.66 7.21
C SER A 216 8.37 18.83 8.18
N MET A 217 7.16 19.06 8.67
CA MET A 217 6.88 20.02 9.74
C MET A 217 6.75 19.23 11.05
N ARG A 218 7.84 19.25 11.84
CA ARG A 218 7.97 18.39 13.03
C ARG A 218 6.77 18.50 13.97
N GLY A 219 6.15 17.35 14.27
CA GLY A 219 4.98 17.26 15.15
C GLY A 219 3.66 17.78 14.56
N VAL A 220 3.65 18.25 13.30
CA VAL A 220 2.47 18.81 12.65
C VAL A 220 2.07 17.99 11.42
N GLY A 221 2.94 17.90 10.41
CA GLY A 221 2.59 17.25 9.16
C GLY A 221 3.64 17.44 8.07
N TYR A 222 3.17 17.53 6.84
CA TYR A 222 4.02 17.65 5.65
C TYR A 222 3.53 18.78 4.75
N ARG A 223 4.44 19.33 3.96
CA ARG A 223 4.15 20.39 2.99
C ARG A 223 4.86 20.09 1.69
N LEU A 224 4.14 20.07 0.58
CA LEU A 224 4.71 20.06 -0.76
C LEU A 224 4.98 21.49 -1.20
N ILE A 225 6.17 21.79 -1.64
CA ILE A 225 6.54 23.10 -2.19
C ILE A 225 7.08 22.96 -3.60
N LEU A 226 6.86 24.02 -4.38
CA LEU A 226 7.49 24.27 -5.69
C LEU A 226 8.39 25.49 -5.52
N LYS A 227 9.71 25.33 -5.72
CA LYS A 227 10.72 26.39 -5.64
C LYS A 227 10.81 27.17 -6.95
#